data_eacdb5772e1068fdd0c8c15a37a49a3d
#
_entry.id   eacdb5772e1068fdd0c8c15a37a49a3d
#
_cell.length_a   1.000
_cell.length_b   1.000
_cell.length_c   1.000
_cell.angle_alpha   90.00
_cell.angle_beta   90.00
_cell.angle_gamma   90.00
#
_symmetry.space_group_name_H-M   'P 1'
#
loop_
_entity.id
_entity.type
_entity.pdbx_description
1 polymer ?
#
loop_
_entity_poly.entity_id
_entity_poly.type
_entity_poly.pdbx_seq_one_letter_code
_entity_poly.pdbx_strand_id
1 'polypeptide(L)'
;PAAGHLERIAVESRGQVRVVSVEDIEAITASGPYVELHAGDKAWLVRERMQTLEERLDPAHFARVHRSAIVRLDRIDALLREAGGDYTLRMKSGRQLPVSRSRIESLQRWMGLSGP
;
A
#
# COMPACT_ATOMS: atom_id res chain seq x y z
N PRO A 1 4.15 -21.76 -11.11
CA PRO A 1 3.40 -21.35 -10.70
C PRO A 1 3.62 -20.20 -10.21
N ALA A 2 3.25 -19.74 -10.56
CA ALA A 2 3.34 -18.76 -10.34
C ALA A 2 3.44 -18.30 -9.22
N ALA A 3 3.28 -18.45 -8.88
CA ALA A 3 3.35 -18.13 -7.96
C ALA A 3 4.02 -17.38 -7.28
N GLY A 4 4.15 -17.26 -6.55
CA GLY A 4 4.92 -16.51 -5.94
C GLY A 4 4.46 -15.31 -5.24
N HIS A 5 3.36 -14.82 -5.39
CA HIS A 5 2.84 -13.65 -4.71
C HIS A 5 2.20 -14.01 -3.37
N LEU A 6 2.33 -13.10 -2.40
CA LEU A 6 1.72 -13.30 -1.10
C LEU A 6 0.20 -13.25 -1.20
N GLU A 7 -0.44 -14.21 -0.55
CA GLU A 7 -1.90 -14.22 -0.43
C GLU A 7 -2.33 -14.00 1.03
N ARG A 8 -1.45 -14.29 1.96
CA ARG A 8 -1.72 -14.17 3.40
C ARG A 8 -0.46 -13.71 4.12
N ILE A 9 -0.64 -13.00 5.20
CA ILE A 9 0.47 -12.55 6.04
C ILE A 9 0.14 -12.98 7.48
N ALA A 10 1.10 -13.67 8.11
CA ALA A 10 0.94 -14.07 9.51
C ALA A 10 1.33 -12.89 10.40
N VAL A 11 0.48 -12.59 11.37
CA VAL A 11 0.67 -11.48 12.29
C VAL A 11 0.61 -12.01 13.70
N GLU A 12 1.66 -11.78 14.48
CA GLU A 12 1.67 -12.14 15.90
C GLU A 12 1.05 -11.03 16.71
N SER A 13 0.10 -11.38 17.55
CA SER A 13 -0.56 -10.40 18.40
C SER A 13 -1.07 -11.11 19.65
N ARG A 14 -0.61 -10.67 20.82
CA ARG A 14 -1.12 -11.15 22.12
C ARG A 14 -1.07 -12.68 22.25
N GLY A 15 0.04 -13.27 21.86
CA GLY A 15 0.21 -14.72 22.00
C GLY A 15 -0.51 -15.53 20.95
N GLN A 16 -1.10 -14.87 19.95
CA GLN A 16 -1.76 -15.54 18.85
C GLN A 16 -1.05 -15.22 17.54
N VAL A 17 -1.12 -16.14 16.60
CA VAL A 17 -0.73 -15.86 15.24
C VAL A 17 -2.02 -15.75 14.43
N ARG A 18 -2.28 -14.55 13.92
CA ARG A 18 -3.45 -14.32 13.08
C ARG A 18 -3.02 -14.34 11.62
N VAL A 19 -3.93 -14.76 10.78
CA VAL A 19 -3.72 -14.77 9.34
C VAL A 19 -4.53 -13.63 8.74
N VAL A 20 -3.83 -12.67 8.12
CA VAL A 20 -4.47 -11.55 7.45
C VAL A 20 -4.44 -11.82 5.96
N SER A 21 -5.60 -11.81 5.33
CA SER A 21 -5.69 -12.00 3.89
C SER A 21 -5.17 -10.76 3.19
N VAL A 22 -4.29 -10.94 2.22
CA VAL A 22 -3.71 -9.81 1.49
C VAL A 22 -4.79 -9.02 0.76
N GLU A 23 -5.83 -9.68 0.29
CA GLU A 23 -6.90 -8.97 -0.42
C GLU A 23 -7.70 -8.03 0.48
N ASP A 24 -7.60 -8.18 1.81
CA ASP A 24 -8.25 -7.26 2.74
C ASP A 24 -7.40 -6.04 3.07
N ILE A 25 -6.14 -6.03 2.65
CA ILE A 25 -5.23 -4.94 2.96
C ILE A 25 -5.43 -3.80 1.98
N GLU A 26 -5.73 -2.62 2.51
CA GLU A 26 -5.89 -1.42 1.72
C GLU A 26 -4.56 -0.71 1.49
N ALA A 27 -3.74 -0.67 2.53
CA ALA A 27 -2.48 0.05 2.51
C ALA A 27 -1.52 -0.54 3.52
N ILE A 28 -0.23 -0.36 3.27
CA ILE A 28 0.84 -0.76 4.18
C ILE A 28 1.73 0.45 4.37
N THR A 29 1.96 0.82 5.63
CA THR A 29 2.79 1.99 5.94
C THR A 29 3.97 1.60 6.82
N ALA A 30 5.08 2.29 6.65
CA ALA A 30 6.28 2.06 7.44
C ALA A 30 6.10 2.63 8.85
N SER A 31 6.58 1.88 9.84
CA SER A 31 6.50 2.28 11.25
C SER A 31 7.74 1.76 11.97
N GLY A 32 8.85 2.53 11.88
CA GLY A 32 10.12 2.11 12.44
C GLY A 32 10.59 0.79 11.84
N PRO A 33 10.96 -0.19 12.68
CA PRO A 33 11.37 -1.52 12.18
C PRO A 33 10.18 -2.39 11.77
N TYR A 34 8.96 -1.86 11.88
CA TYR A 34 7.74 -2.57 11.55
C TYR A 34 7.06 -1.95 10.35
N VAL A 35 6.12 -2.68 9.78
CA VAL A 35 5.15 -2.14 8.84
C VAL A 35 3.77 -2.30 9.44
N GLU A 36 2.88 -1.41 9.09
CA GLU A 36 1.51 -1.45 9.57
C GLU A 36 0.61 -1.84 8.41
N LEU A 37 -0.11 -2.95 8.57
CA LEU A 37 -1.05 -3.42 7.57
C LEU A 37 -2.42 -2.86 7.91
N HIS A 38 -3.00 -2.08 7.00
CA HIS A 38 -4.30 -1.47 7.22
C HIS A 38 -5.37 -2.27 6.48
N ALA A 39 -6.26 -2.89 7.23
CA ALA A 39 -7.30 -3.76 6.68
C ALA A 39 -8.63 -3.40 7.34
N GLY A 40 -9.49 -2.70 6.61
CA GLY A 40 -10.74 -2.21 7.16
C GLY A 40 -10.48 -1.19 8.26
N ASP A 41 -11.08 -1.39 9.41
CA ASP A 41 -10.89 -0.53 10.57
C ASP A 41 -9.76 -1.03 11.48
N LYS A 42 -9.02 -2.05 11.04
CA LYS A 42 -7.95 -2.64 11.84
C LYS A 42 -6.59 -2.33 11.24
N ALA A 43 -5.59 -2.31 12.11
CA ALA A 43 -4.21 -2.16 11.71
C ALA A 43 -3.37 -3.18 12.47
N TRP A 44 -2.47 -3.84 11.75
CA TRP A 44 -1.63 -4.90 12.32
C TRP A 44 -0.17 -4.53 12.13
N LEU A 45 0.63 -4.67 13.16
CA LEU A 45 2.08 -4.45 13.07
C LEU A 45 2.79 -5.75 12.74
N VAL A 46 3.68 -5.71 11.77
CA VAL A 46 4.48 -6.85 11.37
C VAL A 46 5.92 -6.40 11.24
N ARG A 47 6.85 -7.20 11.78
CA ARG A 47 8.27 -6.87 11.63
C ARG A 47 8.73 -7.33 10.25
N GLU A 48 8.71 -6.42 9.31
CA GLU A 48 9.08 -6.71 7.92
C GLU A 48 9.55 -5.43 7.26
N ARG A 49 10.25 -5.57 6.14
CA ARG A 49 10.72 -4.43 5.37
C ARG A 49 9.74 -4.12 4.24
N MET A 50 9.58 -2.82 3.97
CA MET A 50 8.73 -2.38 2.85
C MET A 50 9.20 -3.00 1.53
N GLN A 51 10.51 -3.05 1.30
CA GLN A 51 11.04 -3.60 0.07
C GLN A 51 10.69 -5.08 -0.09
N THR A 52 10.78 -5.85 0.99
CA THR A 52 10.42 -7.27 0.96
C THR A 52 8.97 -7.46 0.56
N LEU A 53 8.08 -6.63 1.14
CA LEU A 53 6.66 -6.71 0.82
C LEU A 53 6.40 -6.27 -0.62
N GLU A 54 7.06 -5.21 -1.05
CA GLU A 54 6.91 -4.75 -2.44
C GLU A 54 7.26 -5.86 -3.43
N GLU A 55 8.33 -6.61 -3.14
CA GLU A 55 8.78 -7.69 -4.03
C GLU A 55 7.84 -8.89 -4.03
N ARG A 56 7.16 -9.13 -2.91
CA ARG A 56 6.35 -10.34 -2.74
C ARG A 56 4.87 -10.11 -3.04
N LEU A 57 4.41 -8.88 -3.03
CA LEU A 57 3.03 -8.56 -3.38
C LEU A 57 2.86 -8.51 -4.89
N ASP A 58 1.65 -8.84 -5.34
CA ASP A 58 1.35 -8.85 -6.77
C ASP A 58 1.29 -7.41 -7.30
N PRO A 59 2.16 -7.04 -8.24
CA PRO A 59 2.17 -5.68 -8.77
C PRO A 59 0.93 -5.34 -9.59
N ALA A 60 0.12 -6.32 -9.96
CA ALA A 60 -1.17 -6.06 -10.60
C ALA A 60 -2.17 -5.46 -9.62
N HIS A 61 -1.96 -5.66 -8.33
CA HIS A 61 -2.90 -5.22 -7.30
C HIS A 61 -2.32 -4.21 -6.33
N PHE A 62 -1.01 -4.13 -6.20
CA PHE A 62 -0.35 -3.24 -5.24
C PHE A 62 0.73 -2.41 -5.92
N ALA A 63 0.92 -1.20 -5.44
CA ALA A 63 1.99 -0.34 -5.92
C ALA A 63 2.62 0.37 -4.73
N ARG A 64 3.94 0.46 -4.76
CA ARG A 64 4.65 1.28 -3.80
C ARG A 64 4.62 2.72 -4.29
N VAL A 65 3.95 3.59 -3.54
CA VAL A 65 3.74 4.98 -3.95
C VAL A 65 4.68 5.94 -3.24
N HIS A 66 5.32 5.47 -2.17
CA HIS A 66 6.26 6.27 -1.38
C HIS A 66 7.16 5.29 -0.65
N ARG A 67 8.36 5.75 -0.23
CA ARG A 67 9.24 4.89 0.55
C ARG A 67 8.54 4.35 1.80
N SER A 68 7.52 5.04 2.29
CA SER A 68 6.80 4.65 3.50
C SER A 68 5.40 4.11 3.21
N ALA A 69 5.02 3.89 1.96
CA ALA A 69 3.63 3.49 1.68
C ALA A 69 3.51 2.59 0.45
N ILE A 70 2.78 1.48 0.63
CA ILE A 70 2.31 0.60 -0.45
C ILE A 70 0.79 0.63 -0.39
N VAL A 71 0.13 0.69 -1.54
CA VAL A 71 -1.33 0.77 -1.59
C VAL A 71 -1.91 -0.31 -2.50
N ARG A 72 -3.14 -0.71 -2.18
CA ARG A 72 -3.92 -1.56 -3.05
C ARG A 72 -4.56 -0.68 -4.12
N LEU A 73 -4.27 -0.99 -5.37
CA LEU A 73 -4.63 -0.11 -6.48
C LEU A 73 -6.13 0.12 -6.63
N ASP A 74 -6.94 -0.93 -6.46
CA ASP A 74 -8.38 -0.81 -6.64
C ASP A 74 -9.09 -0.13 -5.47
N ARG A 75 -8.35 0.25 -4.43
CA ARG A 75 -8.90 1.01 -3.31
C ARG A 75 -8.51 2.48 -3.36
N ILE A 76 -7.89 2.92 -4.44
CA ILE A 76 -7.55 4.33 -4.63
C ILE A 76 -8.81 5.10 -5.01
N ASP A 77 -9.05 6.20 -4.32
CA ASP A 77 -10.16 7.09 -4.62
C ASP A 77 -9.71 8.27 -5.47
N ALA A 78 -8.66 8.95 -5.07
CA ALA A 78 -8.24 10.17 -5.76
C ALA A 78 -6.76 10.46 -5.53
N LEU A 79 -6.15 11.11 -6.51
CA LEU A 79 -4.81 11.67 -6.38
C LEU A 79 -4.98 13.18 -6.21
N LEU A 80 -4.55 13.71 -5.07
CA LEU A 80 -4.76 15.10 -4.70
C LEU A 80 -3.48 15.89 -4.92
N ARG A 81 -3.60 16.99 -5.62
CA ARG A 81 -2.47 17.90 -5.81
C ARG A 81 -2.52 18.96 -4.71
N GLU A 82 -1.46 19.04 -3.92
CA GLU A 82 -1.36 19.97 -2.83
C GLU A 82 -0.82 21.33 -3.31
N ALA A 83 -0.99 22.34 -2.48
CA ALA A 83 -0.62 23.70 -2.84
C ALA A 83 0.85 23.86 -3.22
N GLY A 84 1.73 23.08 -2.61
CA GLY A 84 3.16 23.13 -2.89
C GLY A 84 3.62 22.32 -4.09
N GLY A 85 2.68 21.69 -4.79
CA GLY A 85 3.03 20.85 -5.94
C GLY A 85 3.25 19.38 -5.59
N ASP A 86 3.20 19.05 -4.31
CA ASP A 86 3.27 17.64 -3.89
C ASP A 86 1.92 16.98 -4.09
N TYR A 87 1.92 15.66 -4.08
CA TYR A 87 0.71 14.88 -4.26
C TYR A 87 0.43 14.02 -3.04
N THR A 88 -0.83 13.85 -2.74
CA THR A 88 -1.34 12.97 -1.70
C THR A 88 -2.34 12.02 -2.34
N LEU A 89 -2.26 10.76 -1.95
CA LEU A 89 -3.20 9.76 -2.43
C LEU A 89 -4.28 9.56 -1.40
N ARG A 90 -5.54 9.65 -1.83
CA ARG A 90 -6.66 9.34 -0.93
C ARG A 90 -7.23 7.99 -1.31
N MET A 91 -7.36 7.12 -0.31
CA MET A 91 -7.95 5.80 -0.48
C MET A 91 -9.47 5.89 -0.27
N LYS A 92 -10.20 4.87 -0.71
CA LYS A 92 -11.66 4.86 -0.56
C LYS A 92 -12.12 4.92 0.90
N SER A 93 -11.29 4.50 1.83
CA SER A 93 -11.57 4.61 3.26
C SER A 93 -11.44 6.04 3.79
N GLY A 94 -10.86 6.93 3.00
CA GLY A 94 -10.52 8.29 3.44
C GLY A 94 -9.09 8.43 3.90
N ARG A 95 -8.34 7.34 4.04
CA ARG A 95 -6.94 7.39 4.44
C ARG A 95 -6.14 8.14 3.39
N GLN A 96 -5.24 9.01 3.82
CA GLN A 96 -4.39 9.76 2.92
C GLN A 96 -2.94 9.33 3.11
N LEU A 97 -2.22 9.24 2.00
CA LEU A 97 -0.85 8.74 1.99
C LEU A 97 0.01 9.61 1.07
N PRO A 98 1.29 9.79 1.42
CA PRO A 98 2.16 10.60 0.57
C PRO A 98 2.51 9.84 -0.70
N VAL A 99 2.80 10.58 -1.77
CA VAL A 99 3.22 10.02 -3.05
C VAL A 99 4.56 10.63 -3.43
N SER A 100 5.54 9.79 -3.74
CA SER A 100 6.83 10.26 -4.23
C SER A 100 6.67 10.80 -5.64
N ARG A 101 7.41 11.87 -5.96
CA ARG A 101 7.34 12.47 -7.29
C ARG A 101 7.65 11.46 -8.38
N SER A 102 8.56 10.55 -8.12
CA SER A 102 8.95 9.53 -9.10
C SER A 102 7.84 8.53 -9.38
N ARG A 103 6.80 8.48 -8.56
CA ARG A 103 5.70 7.51 -8.72
C ARG A 103 4.46 8.12 -9.33
N ILE A 104 4.41 9.44 -9.46
CA ILE A 104 3.20 10.13 -9.89
C ILE A 104 2.79 9.72 -11.30
N GLU A 105 3.75 9.68 -12.21
CA GLU A 105 3.45 9.39 -13.60
C GLU A 105 2.88 7.99 -13.79
N SER A 106 3.47 6.99 -13.13
CA SER A 106 2.96 5.63 -13.24
C SER A 106 1.58 5.48 -12.62
N LEU A 107 1.31 6.20 -11.53
CA LEU A 107 -0.02 6.19 -10.93
C LEU A 107 -1.05 6.81 -11.85
N GLN A 108 -0.71 7.94 -12.46
CA GLN A 108 -1.63 8.62 -13.39
C GLN A 108 -1.94 7.72 -14.59
N ARG A 109 -0.94 7.00 -15.08
CA ARG A 109 -1.18 6.06 -16.18
C ARG A 109 -2.12 4.93 -15.74
N TRP A 110 -1.89 4.39 -14.57
CA TRP A 110 -2.77 3.34 -14.05
C TRP A 110 -4.20 3.86 -13.89
N MET A 111 -4.35 5.11 -13.49
CA MET A 111 -5.67 5.74 -13.32
C MET A 111 -6.34 6.07 -14.64
N GLY A 112 -5.66 5.88 -15.75
CA GLY A 112 -6.21 6.19 -17.06
C GLY A 112 -5.93 7.61 -17.51
N LEU A 113 -5.11 8.37 -16.79
CA LEU A 113 -4.73 9.71 -17.20
C LEU A 113 -3.49 9.62 -18.07
N SER A 114 -3.65 9.85 -19.34
CA SER A 114 -2.49 10.01 -20.20
C SER A 114 -2.17 11.50 -20.19
N GLY A 115 -0.91 11.81 -20.01
CA GLY A 115 -0.48 13.18 -19.93
C GLY A 115 -0.86 13.93 -21.21
N PRO A 116 -0.74 15.24 -21.17
CA PRO A 116 -1.07 16.05 -22.34
C PRO A 116 -0.14 15.73 -23.49
#